data_d879752712102bd3b8904460a7454982
#
_entry.id   d879752712102bd3b8904460a7454982
#
_cell.length_a   1.000
_cell.length_b   1.000
_cell.length_c   1.000
_cell.angle_alpha   90.00
_cell.angle_beta   90.00
_cell.angle_gamma   90.00
#
_symmetry.space_group_name_H-M   'P 1'
#
loop_
_entity.id
_entity.type
_entity.pdbx_description
1 polymer ?
#
loop_
_entity_poly.entity_id
_entity_poly.type
_entity_poly.pdbx_seq_one_letter_code
_entity_poly.pdbx_strand_id
1 'polypeptide(L)'
;MEIRILSSDDVRKALPMKEAISGMTRAFSRLSSGQVEMPLRSRVPVTDQDGVLLTMPAALPEDGELAVKLVTVFAKNPGRGFPLILSLIHI
;
A
#
# COMPACT_ATOMS: atom_id res chain seq x y z
N MET A 1 -18.68 -8.72 12.22
CA MET A 1 -17.29 -8.53 11.73
C MET A 1 -16.74 -7.23 12.26
N GLU A 2 -15.53 -7.23 12.74
CA GLU A 2 -14.85 -6.02 13.19
C GLU A 2 -13.77 -5.62 12.19
N ILE A 3 -13.64 -4.32 11.95
CA ILE A 3 -12.56 -3.75 11.14
C ILE A 3 -11.84 -2.72 12.00
N ARG A 4 -10.52 -2.84 12.10
CA ARG A 4 -9.68 -1.84 12.77
C ARG A 4 -9.10 -0.89 11.74
N ILE A 5 -9.33 0.39 11.94
CA ILE A 5 -8.80 1.45 11.08
C ILE A 5 -7.70 2.19 11.84
N LEU A 6 -6.52 2.28 11.25
CA LEU A 6 -5.37 2.98 11.80
C LEU A 6 -5.17 4.30 11.08
N SER A 7 -5.09 5.37 11.85
CA SER A 7 -4.72 6.69 11.35
C SER A 7 -3.20 6.79 11.14
N SER A 8 -2.75 7.87 10.52
CA SER A 8 -1.32 8.18 10.39
C SER A 8 -0.62 8.25 11.76
N ASP A 9 -1.27 8.81 12.78
CA ASP A 9 -0.71 8.88 14.14
C ASP A 9 -0.65 7.50 14.80
N ASP A 10 -1.66 6.66 14.60
CA ASP A 10 -1.65 5.28 15.09
C ASP A 10 -0.48 4.50 14.48
N VAL A 11 -0.25 4.66 13.18
CA VAL A 11 0.88 4.00 12.49
C VAL A 11 2.21 4.49 13.03
N ARG A 12 2.39 5.79 13.26
CA ARG A 12 3.63 6.34 13.85
C ARG A 12 3.91 5.76 15.24
N LYS A 13 2.87 5.60 16.05
CA LYS A 13 3.01 5.02 17.40
C LYS A 13 3.31 3.52 17.35
N ALA A 14 2.64 2.79 16.47
CA ALA A 14 2.79 1.34 16.36
C ALA A 14 4.09 0.92 15.66
N LEU A 15 4.60 1.73 14.76
CA LEU A 15 5.77 1.42 13.93
C LEU A 15 6.76 2.60 13.92
N PRO A 16 7.59 2.75 14.96
CA PRO A 16 8.68 3.73 14.96
C PRO A 16 9.64 3.52 13.80
N MET A 17 10.28 4.59 13.33
CA MET A 17 11.12 4.57 12.13
C MET A 17 12.23 3.51 12.20
N LYS A 18 12.84 3.31 13.36
CA LYS A 18 13.89 2.29 13.56
C LYS A 18 13.35 0.88 13.25
N GLU A 19 12.16 0.57 13.72
CA GLU A 19 11.51 -0.73 13.48
C GLU A 19 11.06 -0.85 12.03
N ALA A 20 10.59 0.24 11.42
CA ALA A 20 10.23 0.28 10.00
C ALA A 20 11.44 -0.02 9.11
N ILE A 21 12.60 0.56 9.41
CA ILE A 21 13.86 0.31 8.68
C ILE A 21 14.25 -1.16 8.82
N SER A 22 14.19 -1.73 10.02
CA SER A 22 14.49 -3.14 10.25
C SER A 22 13.54 -4.06 9.48
N GLY A 23 12.24 -3.76 9.52
CA GLY A 23 11.22 -4.50 8.76
C GLY A 23 11.44 -4.43 7.26
N MET A 24 11.77 -3.27 6.72
CA MET A 24 12.04 -3.10 5.29
C MET A 24 13.33 -3.80 4.86
N THR A 25 14.35 -3.83 5.70
CA THR A 25 15.58 -4.59 5.44
C THR A 25 15.26 -6.07 5.27
N ARG A 26 14.43 -6.63 6.15
CA ARG A 26 13.96 -8.03 6.03
C ARG A 26 13.13 -8.24 4.78
N ALA A 27 12.18 -7.35 4.50
CA ALA A 27 11.31 -7.45 3.34
C ALA A 27 12.09 -7.41 2.02
N PHE A 28 13.06 -6.52 1.87
CA PHE A 28 13.90 -6.45 0.68
C PHE A 28 14.84 -7.66 0.55
N SER A 29 15.33 -8.20 1.66
CA SER A 29 16.07 -9.45 1.66
C SER A 29 15.21 -10.61 1.13
N ARG A 30 13.97 -10.71 1.59
CA ARG A 30 13.02 -11.73 1.10
C ARG A 30 12.73 -11.54 -0.39
N LEU A 31 12.51 -10.30 -0.82
CA LEU A 31 12.29 -9.99 -2.24
C LEU A 31 13.46 -10.42 -3.11
N SER A 32 14.68 -10.08 -2.71
CA SER A 32 15.90 -10.42 -3.46
C SER A 32 16.14 -11.93 -3.54
N SER A 33 15.74 -12.70 -2.54
CA SER A 33 15.90 -14.15 -2.51
C SER A 33 14.71 -14.91 -3.12
N GLY A 34 13.74 -14.21 -3.71
CA GLY A 34 12.59 -14.85 -4.36
C GLY A 34 11.54 -15.42 -3.41
N GLN A 35 11.53 -14.98 -2.16
CA GLN A 35 10.63 -15.46 -1.09
C GLN A 35 9.39 -14.59 -0.90
N VAL A 36 9.02 -13.81 -1.91
CA VAL A 36 7.88 -12.92 -1.89
C VAL A 36 6.94 -13.25 -3.04
N GLU A 37 5.65 -13.34 -2.74
CA GLU A 37 4.61 -13.36 -3.75
C GLU A 37 4.14 -11.91 -3.99
N MET A 38 4.59 -11.32 -5.07
CA MET A 38 4.27 -9.94 -5.42
C MET A 38 3.96 -9.82 -6.91
N PRO A 39 2.69 -10.06 -7.31
CA PRO A 39 2.27 -9.88 -8.69
C PRO A 39 2.48 -8.46 -9.17
N LEU A 40 2.58 -8.27 -10.48
CA LEU A 40 2.55 -6.93 -11.05
C LEU A 40 1.25 -6.22 -10.65
N ARG A 41 1.37 -4.93 -10.34
CA ARG A 41 0.20 -4.12 -10.01
C ARG A 41 -0.84 -4.18 -11.12
N SER A 42 -2.10 -4.36 -10.76
CA SER A 42 -3.17 -4.18 -11.72
C SER A 42 -3.55 -2.71 -11.83
N ARG A 43 -4.00 -2.34 -13.03
CA ARG A 43 -4.31 -0.96 -13.35
C ARG A 43 -5.69 -0.89 -14.00
N VAL A 44 -6.58 -0.09 -13.41
CA VAL A 44 -7.91 0.18 -13.95
C VAL A 44 -7.97 1.66 -14.32
N PRO A 45 -7.88 2.00 -15.61
CA PRO A 45 -7.97 3.39 -16.06
C PRO A 45 -9.41 3.91 -15.97
N VAL A 46 -9.56 5.17 -15.57
CA VAL A 46 -10.81 5.93 -15.60
C VAL A 46 -10.56 7.12 -16.51
N THR A 47 -10.55 6.85 -17.81
CA THR A 47 -10.01 7.75 -18.83
C THR A 47 -10.75 9.08 -18.92
N ASP A 48 -12.07 9.08 -18.83
CA ASP A 48 -12.92 10.27 -18.87
C ASP A 48 -12.73 11.20 -17.66
N GLN A 49 -12.13 10.71 -16.59
CA GLN A 49 -11.82 11.49 -15.38
C GLN A 49 -10.33 11.73 -15.17
N ASP A 50 -9.48 11.40 -16.13
CA ASP A 50 -8.02 11.46 -16.00
C ASP A 50 -7.52 10.76 -14.74
N GLY A 51 -8.04 9.56 -14.51
CA GLY A 51 -7.80 8.82 -13.30
C GLY A 51 -7.37 7.39 -13.52
N VAL A 52 -6.83 6.80 -12.47
CA VAL A 52 -6.45 5.39 -12.43
C VAL A 52 -6.60 4.83 -11.01
N LEU A 53 -7.06 3.59 -10.92
CA LEU A 53 -6.95 2.77 -9.71
C LEU A 53 -5.82 1.78 -9.89
N LEU A 54 -4.94 1.68 -8.92
CA LEU A 54 -3.89 0.67 -8.84
C LEU A 54 -4.16 -0.26 -7.67
N THR A 55 -4.01 -1.57 -7.89
CA THR A 55 -4.05 -2.57 -6.82
C THR A 55 -2.71 -3.26 -6.74
N MET A 56 -2.14 -3.31 -5.53
CA MET A 56 -0.78 -3.77 -5.29
C MET A 56 -0.77 -4.77 -4.13
N PRO A 57 -1.09 -6.05 -4.41
CA PRO A 57 -1.02 -7.09 -3.40
C PRO A 57 0.41 -7.60 -3.22
N ALA A 58 0.71 -8.06 -2.01
CA ALA A 58 1.97 -8.74 -1.72
C ALA A 58 1.82 -9.68 -0.52
N ALA A 59 2.54 -10.77 -0.54
CA ALA A 59 2.62 -11.71 0.57
C ALA A 59 4.06 -12.11 0.86
N LEU A 60 4.36 -12.28 2.14
CA LEU A 60 5.59 -12.88 2.64
C LEU A 60 5.20 -14.22 3.29
N PRO A 61 5.13 -15.32 2.52
CA PRO A 61 4.55 -16.58 3.01
C PRO A 61 5.27 -17.15 4.24
N GLU A 62 6.60 -17.05 4.28
CA GLU A 62 7.39 -17.54 5.41
C GLU A 62 7.17 -16.74 6.70
N ASP A 63 6.81 -15.48 6.58
CA ASP A 63 6.51 -14.62 7.73
C ASP A 63 5.01 -14.59 8.04
N GLY A 64 4.17 -15.25 7.23
CA GLY A 64 2.72 -15.26 7.41
C GLY A 64 2.06 -13.90 7.16
N GLU A 65 2.68 -13.05 6.37
CA GLU A 65 2.21 -11.68 6.12
C GLU A 65 1.53 -11.56 4.76
N LEU A 66 0.43 -10.83 4.73
CA LEU A 66 -0.34 -10.52 3.52
C LEU A 66 -0.83 -9.09 3.59
N ALA A 67 -0.66 -8.35 2.51
CA ALA A 67 -1.17 -6.99 2.42
C ALA A 67 -1.63 -6.64 1.01
N VAL A 68 -2.54 -5.70 0.89
CA VAL A 68 -2.90 -5.07 -0.37
C VAL A 68 -2.96 -3.57 -0.21
N LYS A 69 -2.31 -2.85 -1.12
CA LYS A 69 -2.41 -1.39 -1.24
C LYS A 69 -3.34 -1.04 -2.39
N LEU A 70 -4.33 -0.20 -2.11
CA LEU A 70 -5.24 0.37 -3.10
C LEU A 70 -4.90 1.85 -3.23
N VAL A 71 -4.62 2.30 -4.45
CA VAL A 71 -4.21 3.68 -4.74
C VAL A 71 -5.00 4.24 -5.89
N THR A 72 -5.60 5.40 -5.70
CA THR A 72 -6.18 6.16 -6.79
C THR A 72 -5.35 7.40 -7.08
N VAL A 73 -5.19 7.71 -8.35
CA VAL A 73 -4.54 8.94 -8.82
C VAL A 73 -5.50 9.62 -9.78
N PHE A 74 -6.00 10.79 -9.41
CA PHE A 74 -6.93 11.56 -10.23
C PHE A 74 -6.41 12.98 -10.41
N ALA A 75 -6.00 13.31 -11.63
CA ALA A 75 -5.38 14.60 -11.96
C ALA A 75 -6.29 15.80 -11.66
N LYS A 76 -7.60 15.61 -11.71
CA LYS A 76 -8.58 16.69 -11.45
C LYS A 76 -8.93 16.88 -9.97
N ASN A 77 -8.50 16.00 -9.09
CA ASN A 77 -8.81 16.08 -7.65
C ASN A 77 -8.37 17.38 -6.99
N PRO A 78 -7.15 17.90 -7.22
CA PRO A 78 -6.71 19.15 -6.59
C PRO A 78 -7.63 20.33 -6.88
N GLY A 79 -8.14 20.43 -8.10
CA GLY A 79 -9.10 21.46 -8.48
C GLY A 79 -10.48 21.34 -7.83
N ARG A 80 -10.76 20.19 -7.20
CA ARG A 80 -12.01 19.89 -6.47
C ARG A 80 -11.84 19.89 -4.96
N GLY A 81 -10.66 20.25 -4.45
CA GLY A 81 -10.36 20.26 -3.02
C GLY A 81 -9.96 18.90 -2.44
N PHE A 82 -9.60 17.92 -3.28
CA PHE A 82 -9.14 16.60 -2.85
C PHE A 82 -7.67 16.39 -3.19
N PRO A 83 -6.94 15.54 -2.43
CA PRO A 83 -5.59 15.15 -2.80
C PRO A 83 -5.54 14.48 -4.18
N LEU A 84 -4.45 14.69 -4.91
CA LEU A 84 -4.16 13.99 -6.17
C LEU A 84 -4.18 12.48 -6.00
N ILE A 85 -3.60 12.01 -4.89
CA ILE A 85 -3.46 10.58 -4.56
C ILE A 85 -4.23 10.30 -3.28
N LEU A 86 -5.10 9.29 -3.34
CA LEU A 86 -5.77 8.71 -2.18
C LEU A 86 -5.45 7.22 -2.13
N SER A 87 -5.14 6.71 -0.94
CA SER A 87 -4.78 5.31 -0.79
C SER A 87 -5.21 4.73 0.55
N LEU A 88 -5.32 3.42 0.57
CA LEU A 88 -5.42 2.65 1.79
C LEU A 88 -4.58 1.39 1.68
N ILE A 89 -4.17 0.84 2.82
CA ILE A 89 -3.46 -0.43 2.91
C ILE A 89 -4.24 -1.33 3.84
N HIS A 90 -4.63 -2.50 3.34
CA HIS A 90 -5.19 -3.57 4.15
C HIS A 90 -4.08 -4.58 4.46
N ILE A 91 -3.92 -4.87 5.74
CA ILE A 91 -2.93 -5.82 6.24
C ILE A 91 -3.56 -6.88 7.11
#